data_2d5a3b939c0623f47439fc66355b800f
#
_entry.id   2d5a3b939c0623f47439fc66355b800f
#
_cell.length_a   1.000
_cell.length_b   1.000
_cell.length_c   1.000
_cell.angle_alpha   90.00
_cell.angle_beta   90.00
_cell.angle_gamma   90.00
#
_symmetry.space_group_name_H-M   'P 1'
#
loop_
_entity.id
_entity.type
_entity.pdbx_description
1 polymer ?
#
loop_
_entity_poly.entity_id
_entity_poly.type
_entity_poly.pdbx_seq_one_letter_code
_entity_poly.pdbx_strand_id
1 'polypeptide(L)'
;MSITREEIKARILSNKKRLALEIQESKELLVLLKKSTYSKLSEEEKVKVKKQLLDICKGIPAFAIFMLPGGALLLPLLIKLIPDILPSAFNRDIKENAAE
;
A
#
# COMPACT_ATOMS: atom_id res chain seq x y z
N MET A 1 19.97 -3.88 15.56
CA MET A 1 19.87 -2.61 14.84
C MET A 1 18.40 -2.19 14.74
N SER A 2 18.07 -1.05 15.29
CA SER A 2 16.68 -0.59 15.25
C SER A 2 16.44 0.25 14.00
N ILE A 3 15.34 -0.05 13.30
CA ILE A 3 14.94 0.68 12.11
C ILE A 3 13.85 1.66 12.51
N THR A 4 14.06 2.94 12.24
CA THR A 4 13.10 3.98 12.63
C THR A 4 11.94 4.05 11.65
N ARG A 5 10.83 4.62 12.12
CA ARG A 5 9.66 4.83 11.27
C ARG A 5 9.98 5.78 10.13
N GLU A 6 10.84 6.76 10.38
CA GLU A 6 11.29 7.73 9.37
C GLU A 6 12.07 7.04 8.27
N GLU A 7 12.91 6.06 8.62
CA GLU A 7 13.67 5.30 7.62
C GLU A 7 12.73 4.47 6.74
N ILE A 8 11.74 3.81 7.36
CA ILE A 8 10.75 3.04 6.62
C ILE A 8 9.96 3.94 5.69
N LYS A 9 9.50 5.08 6.20
CA LYS A 9 8.76 6.05 5.40
C LYS A 9 9.58 6.54 4.21
N ALA A 10 10.85 6.85 4.43
CA ALA A 10 11.74 7.29 3.37
C ALA A 10 11.89 6.22 2.28
N ARG A 11 12.00 4.95 2.67
CA ARG A 11 12.09 3.85 1.71
C ARG A 11 10.80 3.70 0.91
N ILE A 12 9.66 3.82 1.58
CA ILE A 12 8.36 3.74 0.90
C ILE A 12 8.24 4.86 -0.13
N LEU A 13 8.56 6.09 0.26
CA LEU A 13 8.44 7.24 -0.63
C LEU A 13 9.44 7.21 -1.78
N SER A 14 10.66 6.72 -1.54
CA SER A 14 11.65 6.61 -2.61
C SER A 14 11.28 5.55 -3.64
N ASN A 15 10.42 4.60 -3.28
CA ASN A 15 9.96 3.55 -4.19
C ASN A 15 8.48 3.70 -4.58
N LYS A 16 7.92 4.90 -4.39
CA LYS A 16 6.49 5.10 -4.59
C LYS A 16 6.02 4.79 -6.01
N LYS A 17 6.84 5.09 -7.01
CA LYS A 17 6.48 4.79 -8.40
C LYS A 17 6.29 3.29 -8.62
N ARG A 18 7.25 2.51 -8.12
CA ARG A 18 7.18 1.06 -8.27
C ARG A 18 6.03 0.49 -7.47
N LEU A 19 5.84 0.97 -6.24
CA LEU A 19 4.71 0.55 -5.41
C LEU A 19 3.38 0.85 -6.09
N ALA A 20 3.25 2.06 -6.65
CA ALA A 20 2.03 2.46 -7.33
C ALA A 20 1.73 1.55 -8.51
N LEU A 21 2.73 1.23 -9.33
CA LEU A 21 2.56 0.35 -10.46
C LEU A 21 2.13 -1.05 -10.04
N GLU A 22 2.80 -1.60 -9.03
CA GLU A 22 2.47 -2.94 -8.54
C GLU A 22 1.06 -3.00 -7.97
N ILE A 23 0.65 -1.97 -7.24
CA ILE A 23 -0.69 -1.90 -6.68
C ILE A 23 -1.74 -1.77 -7.79
N GLN A 24 -1.47 -0.93 -8.80
CA GLN A 24 -2.38 -0.75 -9.92
C GLN A 24 -2.54 -2.01 -10.76
N GLU A 25 -1.50 -2.81 -10.86
CA GLU A 25 -1.55 -4.09 -11.59
C GLU A 25 -2.38 -5.13 -10.84
N SER A 26 -2.50 -4.99 -9.52
CA SER A 26 -3.33 -5.87 -8.71
C SER A 26 -4.74 -5.31 -8.62
N LYS A 27 -5.61 -5.75 -9.52
CA LYS A 27 -6.98 -5.22 -9.61
C LYS A 27 -7.74 -5.40 -8.31
N GLU A 28 -7.62 -6.56 -7.69
CA GLU A 28 -8.34 -6.82 -6.43
C GLU A 28 -7.87 -5.88 -5.32
N LEU A 29 -6.57 -5.70 -5.18
CA LEU A 29 -6.02 -4.80 -4.17
C LEU A 29 -6.48 -3.37 -4.41
N LEU A 30 -6.44 -2.92 -5.67
CA LEU A 30 -6.86 -1.56 -6.01
C LEU A 30 -8.33 -1.34 -5.66
N VAL A 31 -9.19 -2.30 -5.96
CA VAL A 31 -10.61 -2.23 -5.63
C VAL A 31 -10.81 -2.12 -4.12
N LEU A 32 -10.09 -2.93 -3.35
CA LEU A 32 -10.21 -2.90 -1.89
C LEU A 32 -9.71 -1.58 -1.30
N LEU A 33 -8.62 -1.04 -1.85
CA LEU A 33 -8.10 0.25 -1.39
C LEU A 33 -9.07 1.38 -1.70
N LYS A 34 -9.71 1.36 -2.87
CA LYS A 34 -10.75 2.34 -3.20
C LYS A 34 -11.92 2.21 -2.25
N LYS A 35 -12.36 0.99 -1.99
CA LYS A 35 -13.47 0.74 -1.06
C LYS A 35 -13.18 1.32 0.31
N SER A 36 -11.93 1.23 0.76
CA SER A 36 -11.54 1.75 2.07
C SER A 36 -11.72 3.26 2.21
N THR A 37 -11.80 3.99 1.09
CA THR A 37 -11.98 5.45 1.13
C THR A 37 -13.42 5.88 1.41
N TYR A 38 -14.40 5.01 1.16
CA TYR A 38 -15.81 5.36 1.35
C TYR A 38 -16.56 4.37 2.24
N SER A 39 -15.92 3.30 2.63
CA SER A 39 -16.58 2.27 3.43
C SER A 39 -15.52 1.57 4.30
N LYS A 40 -15.98 0.91 5.35
CA LYS A 40 -15.08 0.11 6.18
C LYS A 40 -14.87 -1.25 5.54
N LEU A 41 -13.62 -1.71 5.54
CA LEU A 41 -13.31 -3.05 5.08
C LEU A 41 -13.67 -4.07 6.15
N SER A 42 -14.15 -5.23 5.73
CA SER A 42 -14.36 -6.35 6.64
C SER A 42 -13.00 -6.87 7.11
N GLU A 43 -13.01 -7.70 8.15
CA GLU A 43 -11.75 -8.28 8.65
C GLU A 43 -11.09 -9.14 7.58
N GLU A 44 -11.88 -9.87 6.79
CA GLU A 44 -11.35 -10.67 5.68
C GLU A 44 -10.70 -9.80 4.62
N GLU A 45 -11.33 -8.67 4.30
CA GLU A 45 -10.79 -7.73 3.32
C GLU A 45 -9.49 -7.09 3.80
N LYS A 46 -9.43 -6.76 5.10
CA LYS A 46 -8.20 -6.22 5.70
C LYS A 46 -7.05 -7.20 5.61
N VAL A 47 -7.34 -8.48 5.87
CA VAL A 47 -6.33 -9.54 5.77
C VAL A 47 -5.83 -9.66 4.34
N LYS A 48 -6.74 -9.61 3.36
CA LYS A 48 -6.36 -9.67 1.94
C LYS A 48 -5.47 -8.50 1.55
N VAL A 49 -5.81 -7.29 1.98
CA VAL A 49 -5.01 -6.10 1.70
C VAL A 49 -3.60 -6.26 2.26
N LYS A 50 -3.50 -6.67 3.52
CA LYS A 50 -2.20 -6.87 4.16
C LYS A 50 -1.36 -7.91 3.44
N LYS A 51 -1.98 -9.04 3.08
CA LYS A 51 -1.29 -10.13 2.39
C LYS A 51 -0.77 -9.68 1.03
N GLN A 52 -1.60 -8.99 0.26
CA GLN A 52 -1.21 -8.54 -1.07
C GLN A 52 -0.14 -7.46 -1.02
N LEU A 53 -0.22 -6.55 -0.06
CA LEU A 53 0.82 -5.55 0.13
C LEU A 53 2.14 -6.19 0.54
N LEU A 54 2.09 -7.21 1.39
CA LEU A 54 3.29 -7.94 1.78
C LEU A 54 3.91 -8.64 0.58
N ASP A 55 3.10 -9.25 -0.26
CA ASP A 55 3.59 -9.92 -1.47
C ASP A 55 4.27 -8.92 -2.42
N ILE A 56 3.70 -7.75 -2.57
CA ILE A 56 4.29 -6.69 -3.38
C ILE A 56 5.64 -6.26 -2.79
N CYS A 57 5.70 -6.07 -1.49
CA CYS A 57 6.94 -5.66 -0.81
C CYS A 57 8.03 -6.72 -0.96
N LYS A 58 7.67 -8.00 -0.96
CA LYS A 58 8.64 -9.07 -1.18
C LYS A 58 9.28 -8.99 -2.56
N GLY A 59 8.57 -8.47 -3.54
CA GLY A 59 9.09 -8.31 -4.89
C GLY A 59 9.93 -7.06 -5.10
N ILE A 60 10.03 -6.20 -4.09
CA ILE A 60 10.81 -4.96 -4.20
C ILE A 60 12.04 -5.08 -3.30
N PRO A 61 13.26 -5.20 -3.90
CA PRO A 61 14.47 -5.45 -3.11
C PRO A 61 14.73 -4.41 -2.02
N ALA A 62 14.32 -3.16 -2.22
CA ALA A 62 14.51 -2.11 -1.24
C ALA A 62 13.85 -2.40 0.10
N PHE A 63 12.86 -3.30 0.12
CA PHE A 63 12.14 -3.63 1.34
C PHE A 63 12.57 -4.95 1.97
N ALA A 64 13.56 -5.62 1.37
CA ALA A 64 14.01 -6.93 1.87
C ALA A 64 14.44 -6.87 3.34
N ILE A 65 15.10 -5.79 3.74
CA ILE A 65 15.57 -5.64 5.11
C ILE A 65 14.43 -5.46 6.12
N PHE A 66 13.24 -5.06 5.65
CA PHE A 66 12.09 -4.84 6.52
C PHE A 66 11.19 -6.05 6.64
N MET A 67 11.49 -7.12 5.90
CA MET A 67 10.65 -8.32 5.91
C MET A 67 10.84 -9.18 7.16
N LEU A 68 11.93 -8.97 7.90
CA LEU A 68 12.18 -9.66 9.17
C LEU A 68 11.52 -8.87 10.31
N PRO A 69 12.20 -8.61 11.44
CA PRO A 69 11.52 -7.98 12.59
C PRO A 69 10.88 -6.62 12.29
N GLY A 70 11.41 -5.89 11.31
CA GLY A 70 10.86 -4.60 10.94
C GLY A 70 9.55 -4.65 10.16
N GLY A 71 9.16 -5.84 9.69
CA GLY A 71 7.95 -6.00 8.89
C GLY A 71 6.69 -5.59 9.59
N ALA A 72 6.67 -5.71 10.91
CA ALA A 72 5.51 -5.31 11.71
C ALA A 72 5.20 -3.82 11.60
N LEU A 73 6.22 -2.99 11.34
CA LEU A 73 6.03 -1.55 11.17
C LEU A 73 5.81 -1.17 9.71
N LEU A 74 6.34 -1.96 8.78
CA LEU A 74 6.26 -1.66 7.36
C LEU A 74 4.82 -1.61 6.86
N LEU A 75 4.02 -2.62 7.18
CA LEU A 75 2.65 -2.70 6.68
C LEU A 75 1.75 -1.57 7.16
N PRO A 76 1.73 -1.23 8.48
CA PRO A 76 0.91 -0.10 8.92
C PRO A 76 1.32 1.22 8.28
N LEU A 77 2.62 1.47 8.13
CA LEU A 77 3.10 2.69 7.49
C LEU A 77 2.74 2.71 6.01
N LEU A 78 2.90 1.59 5.33
CA LEU A 78 2.57 1.49 3.92
C LEU A 78 1.08 1.78 3.68
N ILE A 79 0.21 1.21 4.51
CA ILE A 79 -1.23 1.44 4.41
C ILE A 79 -1.56 2.92 4.61
N LYS A 80 -0.93 3.58 5.58
CA LYS A 80 -1.14 5.00 5.81
C LYS A 80 -0.65 5.88 4.67
N LEU A 81 0.37 5.44 3.95
CA LEU A 81 0.96 6.20 2.86
C LEU A 81 0.36 5.89 1.50
N ILE A 82 -0.60 4.97 1.43
CA ILE A 82 -1.25 4.62 0.16
C ILE A 82 -1.80 5.87 -0.56
N PRO A 83 -2.52 6.78 0.11
CA PRO A 83 -3.01 7.99 -0.58
C PRO A 83 -1.88 8.85 -1.14
N ASP A 84 -0.72 8.89 -0.48
CA ASP A 84 0.44 9.64 -0.97
C ASP A 84 1.11 8.95 -2.14
N ILE A 85 1.03 7.62 -2.19
CA ILE A 85 1.62 6.82 -3.26
C ILE A 85 0.77 6.88 -4.52
N LEU A 86 -0.55 6.87 -4.37
CA LEU A 86 -1.50 6.79 -5.48
C LEU A 86 -2.42 8.00 -5.60
N PRO A 87 -1.92 9.25 -5.43
CA PRO A 87 -2.83 10.39 -5.40
C PRO A 87 -3.62 10.57 -6.70
N SER A 88 -2.94 10.47 -7.84
CA SER A 88 -3.57 10.73 -9.14
C SER A 88 -4.50 9.59 -9.57
N ALA A 89 -4.01 8.36 -9.53
CA ALA A 89 -4.79 7.21 -9.93
C ALA A 89 -5.99 7.00 -9.01
N PHE A 90 -5.78 7.17 -7.71
CA PHE A 90 -6.82 7.00 -6.70
C PHE A 90 -7.93 8.02 -6.88
N ASN A 91 -7.57 9.29 -7.03
CA ASN A 91 -8.53 10.37 -7.19
C ASN A 91 -9.29 10.25 -8.51
N ARG A 92 -8.60 9.87 -9.58
CA ARG A 92 -9.23 9.71 -10.88
C ARG A 92 -10.28 8.61 -10.85
N ASP A 93 -9.95 7.47 -10.24
CA ASP A 93 -10.87 6.36 -10.14
C ASP A 93 -12.08 6.69 -9.28
N ILE A 94 -11.87 7.43 -8.20
CA ILE A 94 -12.97 7.88 -7.35
C ILE A 94 -13.89 8.80 -8.14
N LYS A 95 -13.34 9.72 -8.93
CA LYS A 95 -14.13 10.63 -9.76
C LYS A 95 -14.92 9.89 -10.81
N GLU A 96 -14.31 8.90 -11.46
CA GLU A 96 -15.00 8.10 -12.47
C GLU A 96 -16.17 7.34 -11.85
N ASN A 97 -15.96 6.76 -10.68
CA ASN A 97 -17.03 6.06 -9.97
C ASN A 97 -18.14 7.01 -9.52
N ALA A 98 -17.78 8.22 -9.11
CA ALA A 98 -18.76 9.21 -8.69
C ALA A 98 -19.58 9.75 -9.87
N ALA A 99 -18.99 9.77 -11.08
CA ALA A 99 -19.67 10.25 -12.28
C ALA A 99 -20.72 9.24 -12.80
N GLU A 100 -20.61 8.00 -12.42
CA GLU A 100 -21.55 6.97 -12.80
C GLU A 100 -22.69 6.90 -11.79
#